data_f34681ac7cf7e26f378e5c1b8bfbe8ff
#
_entry.id   f34681ac7cf7e26f378e5c1b8bfbe8ff
#
_cell.length_a   1.000
_cell.length_b   1.000
_cell.length_c   1.000
_cell.angle_alpha   90.00
_cell.angle_beta   90.00
_cell.angle_gamma   90.00
#
_symmetry.space_group_name_H-M   'P 1'
#
loop_
_entity.id
_entity.type
_entity.pdbx_description
1 polymer ?
#
loop_
_entity_poly.entity_id
_entity_poly.type
_entity_poly.pdbx_seq_one_letter_code
_entity_poly.pdbx_strand_id
1 'polypeptide(L)'
;MSKRIAYIRVSSIGQSTSRQDQQIEELNVDKIFREKISGKNIQDRPQFQMMLEYAREDDVIYCADLSRWGRSLIDIKTTITALTSKGVTVKFLKENLTFTTNQEDPMSNLLLGILSSLSEWERAVIKSRQLEGVRIAQQNNVYKERCGRKPKLTTEQVQEVKKKVSAGEARAAVAKEYGVSRQTIYVMTS
;
A
#
# COMPACT_ATOMS: atom_id res chain seq x y z
N MET A 1 -23.48 -7.84 -23.43
CA MET A 1 -23.57 -6.43 -23.86
C MET A 1 -22.52 -5.63 -23.09
N SER A 2 -21.64 -4.97 -23.80
CA SER A 2 -20.62 -4.10 -23.18
C SER A 2 -21.28 -2.88 -22.54
N LYS A 3 -20.88 -2.53 -21.32
CA LYS A 3 -21.39 -1.37 -20.60
C LYS A 3 -20.39 -0.23 -20.63
N ARG A 4 -20.90 0.97 -20.64
CA ARG A 4 -20.14 2.21 -20.46
C ARG A 4 -20.21 2.63 -19.01
N ILE A 5 -19.07 2.61 -18.32
CA ILE A 5 -18.97 2.90 -16.90
C ILE A 5 -18.17 4.19 -16.75
N ALA A 6 -18.58 5.08 -15.86
CA ALA A 6 -17.79 6.25 -15.53
C ALA A 6 -17.34 6.22 -14.07
N TYR A 7 -16.10 6.64 -13.85
CA TYR A 7 -15.57 6.91 -12.52
C TYR A 7 -15.27 8.41 -12.38
N ILE A 8 -15.91 9.02 -11.39
CA ILE A 8 -15.79 10.45 -11.09
C ILE A 8 -15.32 10.62 -9.64
N ARG A 9 -14.20 11.31 -9.44
CA ARG A 9 -13.71 11.65 -8.11
C ARG A 9 -13.69 13.16 -7.91
N VAL A 10 -14.41 13.64 -6.91
CA VAL A 10 -14.45 15.06 -6.52
C VAL A 10 -13.82 15.27 -5.15
N SER A 11 -13.09 16.37 -4.96
CA SER A 11 -12.60 16.78 -3.64
C SER A 11 -13.76 17.36 -2.81
N SER A 12 -13.74 17.13 -1.49
CA SER A 12 -14.83 17.43 -0.55
C SER A 12 -15.20 18.89 -0.36
N ILE A 13 -14.48 19.85 -0.95
CA ILE A 13 -14.71 21.28 -0.75
C ILE A 13 -15.08 21.94 -2.08
N GLY A 14 -16.37 22.22 -2.27
CA GLY A 14 -16.93 23.31 -3.07
C GLY A 14 -16.57 23.44 -4.54
N GLN A 15 -15.90 22.48 -5.17
CA GLN A 15 -15.71 22.52 -6.60
C GLN A 15 -16.95 21.98 -7.32
N SER A 16 -17.61 22.89 -8.03
CA SER A 16 -18.57 22.55 -9.08
C SER A 16 -18.00 21.42 -9.95
N THR A 17 -18.83 20.46 -10.31
CA THR A 17 -18.59 19.47 -11.34
C THR A 17 -17.74 20.09 -12.44
N SER A 18 -16.52 19.60 -12.60
CA SER A 18 -15.62 20.17 -13.60
C SER A 18 -16.23 19.94 -14.99
N ARG A 19 -15.89 20.78 -15.97
CA ARG A 19 -16.26 20.56 -17.37
C ARG A 19 -16.05 19.11 -17.83
N GLN A 20 -15.05 18.46 -17.26
CA GLN A 20 -14.70 17.06 -17.57
C GLN A 20 -15.72 16.06 -17.03
N ASP A 21 -16.28 16.32 -15.83
CA ASP A 21 -17.35 15.47 -15.28
C ASP A 21 -18.63 15.59 -16.12
N GLN A 22 -18.92 16.79 -16.63
CA GLN A 22 -20.02 17.02 -17.58
C GLN A 22 -19.79 16.26 -18.89
N GLN A 23 -18.55 16.28 -19.43
CA GLN A 23 -18.22 15.52 -20.64
C GLN A 23 -18.39 14.01 -20.46
N ILE A 24 -18.11 13.49 -19.26
CA ILE A 24 -18.34 12.06 -18.94
C ILE A 24 -19.84 11.78 -18.91
N GLU A 25 -20.64 12.65 -18.31
CA GLU A 25 -22.10 12.49 -18.23
C GLU A 25 -22.76 12.51 -19.64
N GLU A 26 -22.23 13.34 -20.58
CA GLU A 26 -22.68 13.42 -21.97
C GLU A 26 -22.36 12.15 -22.80
N LEU A 27 -21.44 11.27 -22.32
CA LEU A 27 -21.08 10.04 -23.05
C LEU A 27 -22.12 8.93 -22.98
N ASN A 28 -23.34 9.19 -22.46
CA ASN A 28 -24.39 8.18 -22.29
C ASN A 28 -23.88 6.91 -21.60
N VAL A 29 -23.32 7.08 -20.40
CA VAL A 29 -22.79 5.97 -19.60
C VAL A 29 -23.91 5.23 -18.88
N ASP A 30 -23.80 3.89 -18.81
CA ASP A 30 -24.81 3.04 -18.17
C ASP A 30 -24.73 3.11 -16.64
N LYS A 31 -23.52 3.38 -16.09
CA LYS A 31 -23.27 3.42 -14.65
C LYS A 31 -22.21 4.44 -14.28
N ILE A 32 -22.49 5.25 -13.27
CA ILE A 32 -21.54 6.21 -12.72
C ILE A 32 -21.19 5.83 -11.29
N PHE A 33 -19.90 5.70 -11.00
CA PHE A 33 -19.36 5.57 -9.65
C PHE A 33 -18.75 6.91 -9.24
N ARG A 34 -19.37 7.57 -8.28
CA ARG A 34 -18.98 8.91 -7.84
C ARG A 34 -18.34 8.85 -6.45
N GLU A 35 -17.08 9.25 -6.36
CA GLU A 35 -16.30 9.28 -5.12
C GLU A 35 -16.15 10.72 -4.61
N LYS A 36 -16.46 10.95 -3.33
CA LYS A 36 -16.36 12.26 -2.71
C LYS A 36 -15.29 12.22 -1.60
N ILE A 37 -14.03 12.01 -1.96
CA ILE A 37 -12.91 11.86 -1.03
C ILE A 37 -11.64 12.47 -1.62
N SER A 38 -10.81 13.09 -0.77
CA SER A 38 -9.42 13.42 -1.10
C SER A 38 -8.61 12.11 -1.14
N GLY A 39 -8.35 11.59 -2.33
CA GLY A 39 -7.81 10.26 -2.55
C GLY A 39 -6.41 10.04 -1.95
N LYS A 40 -6.32 9.53 -0.71
CA LYS A 40 -5.06 9.10 -0.12
C LYS A 40 -4.69 7.67 -0.51
N ASN A 41 -5.60 6.71 -0.35
CA ASN A 41 -5.35 5.30 -0.69
C ASN A 41 -6.52 4.73 -1.51
N ILE A 42 -6.26 3.71 -2.34
CA ILE A 42 -7.31 2.99 -3.08
C ILE A 42 -8.25 2.27 -2.11
N GLN A 43 -7.74 1.78 -0.97
CA GLN A 43 -8.53 1.08 0.05
C GLN A 43 -9.59 1.98 0.71
N ASP A 44 -9.35 3.29 0.77
CA ASP A 44 -10.29 4.27 1.34
C ASP A 44 -11.32 4.77 0.31
N ARG A 45 -11.45 4.10 -0.84
CA ARG A 45 -12.27 4.52 -1.98
C ARG A 45 -13.33 3.46 -2.33
N PRO A 46 -14.43 3.38 -1.55
CA PRO A 46 -15.45 2.34 -1.71
C PRO A 46 -16.09 2.33 -3.10
N GLN A 47 -16.35 3.50 -3.70
CA GLN A 47 -16.92 3.56 -5.04
C GLN A 47 -15.97 3.07 -6.12
N PHE A 48 -14.66 3.31 -5.96
CA PHE A 48 -13.64 2.77 -6.83
C PHE A 48 -13.57 1.25 -6.75
N GLN A 49 -13.60 0.70 -5.53
CA GLN A 49 -13.62 -0.75 -5.32
C GLN A 49 -14.87 -1.38 -5.94
N MET A 50 -16.04 -0.82 -5.68
CA MET A 50 -17.29 -1.29 -6.29
C MET A 50 -17.24 -1.24 -7.82
N MET A 51 -16.60 -0.23 -8.41
CA MET A 51 -16.40 -0.16 -9.87
C MET A 51 -15.50 -1.30 -10.36
N LEU A 52 -14.37 -1.59 -9.67
CA LEU A 52 -13.46 -2.67 -10.04
C LEU A 52 -14.12 -4.05 -9.98
N GLU A 53 -15.04 -4.25 -9.01
CA GLU A 53 -15.81 -5.48 -8.85
C GLU A 53 -16.95 -5.57 -9.90
N TYR A 54 -17.55 -4.44 -10.23
CA TYR A 54 -18.68 -4.36 -11.16
C TYR A 54 -18.25 -4.59 -12.62
N ALA A 55 -17.07 -4.10 -13.00
CA ALA A 55 -16.57 -4.14 -14.37
C ALA A 55 -16.32 -5.58 -14.84
N ARG A 56 -16.82 -5.90 -16.03
CA ARG A 56 -16.74 -7.20 -16.70
C ARG A 56 -16.04 -7.07 -18.05
N GLU A 57 -15.74 -8.21 -18.64
CA GLU A 57 -15.20 -8.29 -20.01
C GLU A 57 -16.04 -7.46 -20.99
N ASP A 58 -15.37 -6.82 -21.93
CA ASP A 58 -15.90 -5.89 -22.93
C ASP A 58 -16.45 -4.55 -22.41
N ASP A 59 -16.47 -4.32 -21.09
CA ASP A 59 -16.90 -3.02 -20.55
C ASP A 59 -15.83 -1.93 -20.82
N VAL A 60 -16.33 -0.68 -20.94
CA VAL A 60 -15.47 0.51 -21.12
C VAL A 60 -15.63 1.43 -19.91
N ILE A 61 -14.52 1.69 -19.21
CA ILE A 61 -14.47 2.62 -18.09
C ILE A 61 -13.90 3.96 -18.57
N TYR A 62 -14.63 5.03 -18.32
CA TYR A 62 -14.25 6.41 -18.61
C TYR A 62 -13.81 7.11 -17.31
N CYS A 63 -12.68 7.79 -17.34
CA CYS A 63 -12.21 8.66 -16.27
C CYS A 63 -11.75 10.00 -16.88
N ALA A 64 -11.95 11.10 -16.14
CA ALA A 64 -11.59 12.42 -16.63
C ALA A 64 -10.08 12.57 -16.87
N ASP A 65 -9.27 12.17 -15.90
CA ASP A 65 -7.81 12.24 -15.97
C ASP A 65 -7.14 11.21 -15.05
N LEU A 66 -5.85 10.96 -15.29
CA LEU A 66 -5.02 10.03 -14.50
C LEU A 66 -4.96 10.41 -13.01
N SER A 67 -4.99 11.72 -12.68
CA SER A 67 -4.94 12.16 -11.29
C SER A 67 -6.19 11.80 -10.49
N ARG A 68 -7.33 11.61 -11.16
CA ARG A 68 -8.58 11.12 -10.56
C ARG A 68 -8.51 9.62 -10.30
N TRP A 69 -7.81 8.89 -11.15
CA TRP A 69 -7.65 7.45 -11.02
C TRP A 69 -6.81 7.06 -9.82
N GLY A 70 -5.62 7.67 -9.65
CA GLY A 70 -4.73 7.39 -8.53
C GLY A 70 -3.72 8.51 -8.30
N ARG A 71 -3.03 8.46 -7.16
CA ARG A 71 -1.88 9.33 -6.84
C ARG A 71 -0.55 8.62 -6.99
N SER A 72 -0.54 7.32 -6.76
CA SER A 72 0.62 6.47 -6.93
C SER A 72 0.63 5.89 -8.34
N LEU A 73 1.75 6.01 -9.03
CA LEU A 73 1.95 5.40 -10.35
C LEU A 73 1.82 3.87 -10.28
N ILE A 74 2.23 3.28 -9.17
CA ILE A 74 2.11 1.84 -8.92
C ILE A 74 0.63 1.43 -8.89
N ASP A 75 -0.21 2.17 -8.16
CA ASP A 75 -1.63 1.88 -8.06
C ASP A 75 -2.33 2.04 -9.40
N ILE A 76 -2.00 3.11 -10.14
CA ILE A 76 -2.54 3.36 -11.49
C ILE A 76 -2.20 2.17 -12.40
N LYS A 77 -0.93 1.80 -12.48
CA LYS A 77 -0.48 0.66 -13.28
C LYS A 77 -1.18 -0.63 -12.87
N THR A 78 -1.15 -0.98 -11.58
CA THR A 78 -1.70 -2.24 -11.07
C THR A 78 -3.18 -2.36 -11.39
N THR A 79 -3.97 -1.30 -11.18
CA THR A 79 -5.40 -1.33 -11.45
C THR A 79 -5.73 -1.35 -12.94
N ILE A 80 -5.00 -0.61 -13.77
CA ILE A 80 -5.17 -0.66 -15.23
C ILE A 80 -4.83 -2.06 -15.74
N THR A 81 -3.68 -2.62 -15.35
CA THR A 81 -3.29 -3.98 -15.76
C THR A 81 -4.31 -5.03 -15.32
N ALA A 82 -4.84 -4.94 -14.10
CA ALA A 82 -5.86 -5.86 -13.62
C ALA A 82 -7.17 -5.77 -14.42
N LEU A 83 -7.59 -4.57 -14.81
CA LEU A 83 -8.79 -4.37 -15.61
C LEU A 83 -8.60 -4.84 -17.06
N THR A 84 -7.48 -4.48 -17.69
CA THR A 84 -7.19 -4.93 -19.06
C THR A 84 -7.03 -6.45 -19.15
N SER A 85 -6.45 -7.08 -18.13
CA SER A 85 -6.40 -8.55 -18.04
C SER A 85 -7.79 -9.22 -17.89
N LYS A 86 -8.80 -8.46 -17.41
CA LYS A 86 -10.21 -8.90 -17.39
C LYS A 86 -10.94 -8.62 -18.71
N GLY A 87 -10.28 -8.08 -19.71
CA GLY A 87 -10.93 -7.66 -20.97
C GLY A 87 -11.63 -6.31 -20.89
N VAL A 88 -11.39 -5.51 -19.85
CA VAL A 88 -12.00 -4.18 -19.68
C VAL A 88 -11.13 -3.12 -20.35
N THR A 89 -11.75 -2.21 -21.08
CA THR A 89 -11.08 -1.05 -21.66
C THR A 89 -11.15 0.15 -20.70
N VAL A 90 -10.05 0.85 -20.46
CA VAL A 90 -9.99 2.06 -19.63
C VAL A 90 -9.60 3.26 -20.50
N LYS A 91 -10.40 4.33 -20.46
CA LYS A 91 -10.19 5.56 -21.23
C LYS A 91 -10.02 6.78 -20.32
N PHE A 92 -8.96 7.54 -20.52
CA PHE A 92 -8.71 8.83 -19.89
C PHE A 92 -8.95 9.94 -20.90
N LEU A 93 -9.96 10.78 -20.64
CA LEU A 93 -10.44 11.75 -21.63
C LEU A 93 -9.43 12.90 -21.86
N LYS A 94 -8.86 13.42 -20.78
CA LYS A 94 -7.95 14.56 -20.84
C LYS A 94 -6.64 14.24 -21.57
N GLU A 95 -6.06 13.09 -21.26
CA GLU A 95 -4.80 12.63 -21.83
C GLU A 95 -5.00 11.91 -23.17
N ASN A 96 -6.27 11.67 -23.57
CA ASN A 96 -6.64 10.89 -24.76
C ASN A 96 -5.95 9.50 -24.79
N LEU A 97 -5.90 8.82 -23.64
CA LEU A 97 -5.28 7.51 -23.49
C LEU A 97 -6.33 6.42 -23.43
N THR A 98 -6.07 5.31 -24.11
CA THR A 98 -6.92 4.12 -24.08
C THR A 98 -6.08 2.89 -23.77
N PHE A 99 -6.43 2.18 -22.70
CA PHE A 99 -5.81 0.93 -22.29
C PHE A 99 -6.81 -0.21 -22.50
N THR A 100 -6.42 -1.18 -23.29
CA THR A 100 -7.23 -2.37 -23.62
C THR A 100 -6.37 -3.63 -23.64
N THR A 101 -7.00 -4.78 -23.61
CA THR A 101 -6.31 -6.09 -23.69
C THR A 101 -5.48 -6.25 -24.97
N ASN A 102 -6.01 -5.82 -26.10
CA ASN A 102 -5.37 -5.97 -27.42
C ASN A 102 -4.41 -4.84 -27.77
N GLN A 103 -3.97 -4.08 -26.84
CA GLN A 103 -2.96 -2.99 -26.87
C GLN A 103 -2.53 -2.53 -28.28
N GLU A 104 -3.48 -2.06 -29.07
CA GLU A 104 -3.20 -1.55 -30.44
C GLU A 104 -2.67 -0.12 -30.40
N ASP A 105 -2.83 0.61 -29.26
CA ASP A 105 -2.34 1.96 -29.12
C ASP A 105 -0.87 2.00 -28.64
N PRO A 106 0.09 2.34 -29.53
CA PRO A 106 1.51 2.39 -29.18
C PRO A 106 1.83 3.39 -28.06
N MET A 107 1.07 4.49 -27.96
CA MET A 107 1.27 5.52 -26.94
C MET A 107 0.90 5.01 -25.55
N SER A 108 -0.22 4.31 -25.43
CA SER A 108 -0.64 3.68 -24.16
C SER A 108 0.37 2.61 -23.70
N ASN A 109 0.92 1.84 -24.64
CA ASN A 109 1.96 0.85 -24.35
C ASN A 109 3.25 1.50 -23.85
N LEU A 110 3.71 2.54 -24.53
CA LEU A 110 4.89 3.31 -24.14
C LEU A 110 4.69 3.89 -22.74
N LEU A 111 3.51 4.48 -22.46
CA LEU A 111 3.21 5.06 -21.17
C LEU A 111 3.21 4.00 -20.05
N LEU A 112 2.60 2.83 -20.28
CA LEU A 112 2.66 1.73 -19.31
C LEU A 112 4.09 1.26 -19.05
N GLY A 113 4.94 1.23 -20.08
CA GLY A 113 6.36 0.93 -19.97
C GLY A 113 7.09 1.96 -19.09
N ILE A 114 6.88 3.25 -19.34
CA ILE A 114 7.45 4.34 -18.54
C ILE A 114 6.95 4.28 -17.09
N LEU A 115 5.66 4.12 -16.87
CA LEU A 115 5.08 3.97 -15.52
C LEU A 115 5.64 2.76 -14.77
N SER A 116 5.93 1.67 -15.50
CA SER A 116 6.57 0.47 -14.94
C SER A 116 7.98 0.78 -14.46
N SER A 117 8.79 1.37 -15.31
CA SER A 117 10.19 1.71 -15.01
C SER A 117 10.30 2.72 -13.88
N LEU A 118 9.44 3.74 -13.85
CA LEU A 118 9.38 4.70 -12.75
C LEU A 118 8.98 4.04 -11.43
N SER A 119 8.01 3.13 -11.44
CA SER A 119 7.58 2.41 -10.24
C SER A 119 8.68 1.52 -9.68
N GLU A 120 9.45 0.87 -10.53
CA GLU A 120 10.61 0.06 -10.13
C GLU A 120 11.72 0.94 -9.56
N TRP A 121 11.99 2.08 -10.19
CA TRP A 121 12.98 3.04 -9.71
C TRP A 121 12.58 3.63 -8.35
N GLU A 122 11.33 4.05 -8.14
CA GLU A 122 10.83 4.53 -6.85
C GLU A 122 11.02 3.49 -5.74
N ARG A 123 10.67 2.22 -6.01
CA ARG A 123 10.89 1.12 -5.05
C ARG A 123 12.37 0.92 -4.75
N ALA A 124 13.23 0.98 -5.75
CA ALA A 124 14.67 0.85 -5.56
C ALA A 124 15.23 1.98 -4.70
N VAL A 125 14.80 3.23 -4.92
CA VAL A 125 15.18 4.40 -4.11
C VAL A 125 14.72 4.26 -2.67
N ILE A 126 13.46 3.85 -2.44
CA ILE A 126 12.92 3.63 -1.09
C ILE A 126 13.74 2.56 -0.36
N LYS A 127 14.00 1.42 -1.04
CA LYS A 127 14.81 0.32 -0.48
C LYS A 127 16.23 0.77 -0.15
N SER A 128 16.86 1.54 -1.02
CA SER A 128 18.20 2.09 -0.80
C SER A 128 18.23 2.98 0.45
N ARG A 129 17.29 3.91 0.58
CA ARG A 129 17.17 4.79 1.76
C ARG A 129 16.91 4.02 3.05
N GLN A 130 16.07 2.97 3.00
CA GLN A 130 15.83 2.11 4.16
C GLN A 130 17.09 1.38 4.59
N LEU A 131 17.86 0.80 3.66
CA LEU A 131 19.12 0.12 3.96
C LEU A 131 20.16 1.07 4.55
N GLU A 132 20.26 2.29 4.00
CA GLU A 132 21.13 3.32 4.54
C GLU A 132 20.72 3.73 5.97
N GLY A 133 19.42 3.94 6.21
CA GLY A 133 18.90 4.22 7.55
C GLY A 133 19.17 3.11 8.55
N VAL A 134 19.01 1.84 8.15
CA VAL A 134 19.36 0.68 8.99
C VAL A 134 20.86 0.65 9.29
N ARG A 135 21.72 0.91 8.29
CA ARG A 135 23.18 0.96 8.47
C ARG A 135 23.60 2.04 9.47
N ILE A 136 23.04 3.25 9.35
CA ILE A 136 23.29 4.35 10.28
C ILE A 136 22.82 3.99 11.69
N ALA A 137 21.61 3.41 11.83
CA ALA A 137 21.07 2.98 13.11
C ALA A 137 21.92 1.87 13.78
N GLN A 138 22.47 0.96 12.99
CA GLN A 138 23.41 -0.07 13.48
C GLN A 138 24.75 0.55 13.96
N GLN A 139 25.31 1.50 13.21
CA GLN A 139 26.55 2.20 13.61
C GLN A 139 26.38 2.99 14.91
N ASN A 140 25.22 3.61 15.11
CA ASN A 140 24.93 4.43 16.28
C ASN A 140 24.39 3.62 17.48
N ASN A 141 24.42 2.28 17.44
CA ASN A 141 23.85 1.38 18.47
C ASN A 141 22.36 1.57 18.77
N VAL A 142 21.67 2.49 18.09
CA VAL A 142 20.25 2.77 18.27
C VAL A 142 19.39 1.54 17.95
N TYR A 143 19.91 0.67 17.09
CA TYR A 143 19.25 -0.57 16.71
C TYR A 143 19.13 -1.55 17.88
N LYS A 144 20.20 -1.64 18.74
CA LYS A 144 20.20 -2.51 19.93
C LYS A 144 19.24 -2.02 21.01
N GLU A 145 19.07 -0.70 21.13
CA GLU A 145 18.24 -0.11 22.18
C GLU A 145 16.74 -0.05 21.81
N ARG A 146 16.44 0.11 20.52
CA ARG A 146 15.05 0.36 20.05
C ARG A 146 14.42 -0.78 19.25
N CYS A 147 15.20 -1.71 18.72
CA CYS A 147 14.73 -2.82 17.91
C CYS A 147 14.75 -4.12 18.69
N GLY A 148 13.65 -4.85 18.61
CA GLY A 148 13.46 -6.14 19.26
C GLY A 148 12.51 -6.10 20.45
N ARG A 149 12.23 -7.29 20.98
CA ARG A 149 11.40 -7.44 22.18
C ARG A 149 12.16 -6.89 23.38
N LYS A 150 11.60 -5.91 24.07
CA LYS A 150 12.22 -5.37 25.30
C LYS A 150 12.48 -6.51 26.27
N PRO A 151 13.67 -6.52 26.92
CA PRO A 151 13.96 -7.49 27.97
C PRO A 151 12.87 -7.41 29.05
N LYS A 152 12.38 -8.56 29.51
CA LYS A 152 11.38 -8.60 30.58
C LYS A 152 11.95 -8.24 31.95
N LEU A 153 13.27 -8.38 32.11
CA LEU A 153 13.98 -8.10 33.35
C LEU A 153 14.93 -6.93 33.16
N THR A 154 15.03 -6.07 34.17
CA THR A 154 16.03 -5.00 34.22
C THR A 154 17.43 -5.57 34.49
N THR A 155 18.47 -4.79 34.26
CA THR A 155 19.86 -5.20 34.51
C THR A 155 20.08 -5.60 35.98
N GLU A 156 19.44 -4.88 36.91
CA GLU A 156 19.48 -5.16 38.35
C GLU A 156 18.79 -6.49 38.68
N GLN A 157 17.61 -6.73 38.16
CA GLN A 157 16.89 -8.00 38.33
C GLN A 157 17.66 -9.19 37.74
N VAL A 158 18.37 -9.01 36.63
CA VAL A 158 19.25 -10.07 36.08
C VAL A 158 20.38 -10.42 37.04
N GLN A 159 20.97 -9.41 37.73
CA GLN A 159 22.01 -9.66 38.73
C GLN A 159 21.46 -10.37 39.97
N GLU A 160 20.26 -10.00 40.42
CA GLU A 160 19.59 -10.70 41.54
C GLU A 160 19.25 -12.13 41.19
N VAL A 161 18.74 -12.40 40.00
CA VAL A 161 18.47 -13.75 39.51
C VAL A 161 19.73 -14.59 39.52
N LYS A 162 20.85 -14.03 39.03
CA LYS A 162 22.15 -14.74 39.05
C LYS A 162 22.60 -15.08 40.48
N LYS A 163 22.46 -14.14 41.42
CA LYS A 163 22.82 -14.34 42.85
C LYS A 163 21.94 -15.44 43.48
N LYS A 164 20.65 -15.40 43.29
CA LYS A 164 19.71 -16.42 43.82
C LYS A 164 19.99 -17.81 43.29
N VAL A 165 20.21 -17.93 41.98
CA VAL A 165 20.56 -19.22 41.37
C VAL A 165 21.90 -19.75 41.84
N SER A 166 22.94 -18.87 42.02
CA SER A 166 24.25 -19.28 42.56
C SER A 166 24.15 -19.63 44.06
N ALA A 167 23.21 -19.08 44.80
CA ALA A 167 22.92 -19.46 46.19
C ALA A 167 22.15 -20.80 46.31
N GLY A 168 21.85 -21.49 45.20
CA GLY A 168 21.22 -22.81 45.20
C GLY A 168 19.68 -22.78 45.10
N GLU A 169 19.05 -21.64 44.87
CA GLU A 169 17.62 -21.57 44.68
C GLU A 169 17.19 -22.27 43.38
N ALA A 170 16.07 -23.00 43.46
CA ALA A 170 15.57 -23.72 42.31
C ALA A 170 15.16 -22.75 41.19
N ARG A 171 15.74 -22.93 39.99
CA ARG A 171 15.46 -22.08 38.79
C ARG A 171 13.99 -21.94 38.46
N ALA A 172 13.17 -22.96 38.79
CA ALA A 172 11.72 -22.92 38.60
C ALA A 172 11.02 -21.93 39.56
N ALA A 173 11.48 -21.83 40.80
CA ALA A 173 10.96 -20.91 41.79
C ALA A 173 11.32 -19.47 41.39
N VAL A 174 12.57 -19.21 41.05
CA VAL A 174 13.06 -17.93 40.56
C VAL A 174 12.32 -17.49 39.29
N ALA A 175 12.07 -18.41 38.35
CA ALA A 175 11.31 -18.10 37.13
C ALA A 175 9.87 -17.64 37.43
N LYS A 176 9.23 -18.29 38.41
CA LYS A 176 7.87 -17.93 38.85
C LYS A 176 7.83 -16.57 39.55
N GLU A 177 8.82 -16.29 40.42
CA GLU A 177 8.94 -15.02 41.13
C GLU A 177 9.07 -13.81 40.19
N TYR A 178 9.90 -13.93 39.14
CA TYR A 178 10.14 -12.85 38.18
C TYR A 178 9.20 -12.88 36.97
N GLY A 179 8.23 -13.78 36.91
CA GLY A 179 7.23 -13.86 35.82
C GLY A 179 7.82 -14.18 34.45
N VAL A 180 8.93 -14.93 34.42
CA VAL A 180 9.63 -15.32 33.19
C VAL A 180 9.61 -16.85 32.99
N SER A 181 9.96 -17.32 31.79
CA SER A 181 10.06 -18.76 31.53
C SER A 181 11.33 -19.35 32.18
N ARG A 182 11.29 -20.65 32.55
CA ARG A 182 12.49 -21.36 32.99
C ARG A 182 13.63 -21.26 31.98
N GLN A 183 13.31 -21.32 30.69
CA GLN A 183 14.29 -21.17 29.62
C GLN A 183 15.01 -19.82 29.69
N THR A 184 14.30 -18.74 30.02
CA THR A 184 14.90 -17.41 30.21
C THR A 184 15.92 -17.41 31.33
N ILE A 185 15.62 -18.04 32.46
CA ILE A 185 16.54 -18.19 33.59
C ILE A 185 17.80 -18.99 33.17
N TYR A 186 17.63 -20.10 32.46
CA TYR A 186 18.77 -20.89 31.95
C TYR A 186 19.71 -20.05 31.08
N VAL A 187 19.16 -19.32 30.09
CA VAL A 187 19.96 -18.49 29.18
C VAL A 187 20.71 -17.37 29.94
N MET A 188 20.17 -16.86 31.05
CA MET A 188 20.79 -15.78 31.81
C MET A 188 21.84 -16.29 32.82
N THR A 189 21.79 -17.57 33.21
CA THR A 189 22.66 -18.17 34.23
C THR A 189 23.66 -19.21 33.67
N SER A 190 23.64 -19.44 32.35
CA SER A 190 24.70 -20.11 31.61
C SER A 190 25.81 -19.12 31.31
#